data_c5646e0b23d3b932abe7ddfbb1597068
#
_entry.id   c5646e0b23d3b932abe7ddfbb1597068
#
_cell.length_a   1.000
_cell.length_b   1.000
_cell.length_c   1.000
_cell.angle_alpha   90.00
_cell.angle_beta   90.00
_cell.angle_gamma   90.00
#
_symmetry.space_group_name_H-M   'P 1'
#
loop_
_entity.id
_entity.type
_entity.pdbx_description
1 polymer ?
#
loop_
_entity_poly.entity_id
_entity_poly.type
_entity_poly.pdbx_seq_one_letter_code
_entity_poly.pdbx_strand_id
1 'polypeptide(L)'
;MGVGLGAQEYAAPMFARALQLTRQQLALREQAKANPDSDVPYEPDHVVCALDLLSGVADGMGAACEALVSANAPALREVIVASVSDPYSPGIRRSAFALVGDIAKSGGGQHVAPSLPQIFECAAANLQPKMVQAYNMSVCNNACWSAGEIALAFSPEALAPYVPALCGAFVQVLNMTMINRSLGENATIALGRFAMRCPEQLAGGFGELCGPWCGALRRLRDGQEKEQAFAGLVRLVQANPQGAVGDQMVNMMNAIASWQFVRDQTLHANLLQLMQGYEQMLGAEQWAQLANALGPAVQRKLGNFANINQKR
;
A
#
# COMPACT_ATOMS: atom_id res chain seq x y z
N MET A 1 -9.94 -15.97 -5.03
CA MET A 1 -9.79 -16.97 -6.11
C MET A 1 -10.13 -16.25 -7.41
N GLY A 2 -9.15 -16.05 -8.28
CA GLY A 2 -9.34 -15.38 -9.55
C GLY A 2 -10.19 -16.23 -10.51
N VAL A 3 -10.78 -15.56 -11.50
CA VAL A 3 -11.50 -16.22 -12.59
C VAL A 3 -10.46 -16.99 -13.41
N GLY A 4 -10.52 -18.33 -13.36
CA GLY A 4 -9.58 -19.16 -14.10
C GLY A 4 -9.68 -18.96 -15.63
N LEU A 5 -8.65 -19.35 -16.38
CA LEU A 5 -8.58 -19.19 -17.84
C LEU A 5 -9.84 -19.69 -18.59
N GLY A 6 -10.54 -20.71 -18.05
CA GLY A 6 -11.79 -21.24 -18.63
C GLY A 6 -13.02 -20.33 -18.48
N ALA A 7 -12.95 -19.24 -17.71
CA ALA A 7 -14.06 -18.32 -17.51
C ALA A 7 -13.89 -16.97 -18.25
N GLN A 8 -12.83 -16.81 -19.06
CA GLN A 8 -12.55 -15.55 -19.76
C GLN A 8 -13.69 -15.12 -20.70
N GLU A 9 -14.37 -16.06 -21.35
CA GLU A 9 -15.52 -15.78 -22.21
C GLU A 9 -16.70 -15.15 -21.47
N TYR A 10 -16.83 -15.43 -20.16
CA TYR A 10 -17.90 -14.89 -19.31
C TYR A 10 -17.47 -13.61 -18.56
N ALA A 11 -16.20 -13.24 -18.58
CA ALA A 11 -15.68 -12.12 -17.81
C ALA A 11 -16.36 -10.78 -18.17
N ALA A 12 -16.53 -10.49 -19.46
CA ALA A 12 -17.16 -9.25 -19.92
C ALA A 12 -18.63 -9.15 -19.49
N PRO A 13 -19.50 -10.15 -19.74
CA PRO A 13 -20.89 -10.08 -19.28
C PRO A 13 -20.99 -10.09 -17.73
N MET A 14 -20.13 -10.81 -17.01
CA MET A 14 -20.10 -10.80 -15.56
C MET A 14 -19.71 -9.41 -15.02
N PHE A 15 -18.68 -8.80 -15.57
CA PHE A 15 -18.22 -7.47 -15.19
C PHE A 15 -19.32 -6.41 -15.44
N ALA A 16 -19.92 -6.40 -16.63
CA ALA A 16 -20.99 -5.49 -16.97
C ALA A 16 -22.21 -5.67 -16.07
N ARG A 17 -22.59 -6.91 -15.75
CA ARG A 17 -23.73 -7.19 -14.89
C ARG A 17 -23.48 -6.79 -13.44
N ALA A 18 -22.29 -7.07 -12.90
CA ALA A 18 -21.91 -6.66 -11.56
C ALA A 18 -21.90 -5.13 -11.43
N LEU A 19 -21.34 -4.43 -12.42
CA LEU A 19 -21.34 -2.97 -12.47
C LEU A 19 -22.78 -2.40 -12.52
N GLN A 20 -23.64 -2.97 -13.36
CA GLN A 20 -25.05 -2.58 -13.43
C GLN A 20 -25.77 -2.80 -12.09
N LEU A 21 -25.57 -3.94 -11.45
CA LEU A 21 -26.18 -4.27 -10.16
C LEU A 21 -25.72 -3.26 -9.07
N THR A 22 -24.43 -2.96 -9.01
CA THR A 22 -23.90 -1.98 -8.07
C THR A 22 -24.56 -0.62 -8.27
N ARG A 23 -24.64 -0.13 -9.50
CA ARG A 23 -25.30 1.16 -9.81
C ARG A 23 -26.79 1.16 -9.42
N GLN A 24 -27.51 0.08 -9.70
CA GLN A 24 -28.92 -0.07 -9.30
C GLN A 24 -29.09 0.00 -7.78
N GLN A 25 -28.28 -0.73 -7.03
CA GLN A 25 -28.32 -0.73 -5.57
C GLN A 25 -27.92 0.62 -4.97
N LEU A 26 -26.91 1.29 -5.51
CA LEU A 26 -26.54 2.64 -5.07
C LEU A 26 -27.67 3.65 -5.36
N ALA A 27 -28.39 3.53 -6.47
CA ALA A 27 -29.57 4.36 -6.76
C ALA A 27 -30.71 4.08 -5.77
N LEU A 28 -31.00 2.82 -5.44
CA LEU A 28 -31.99 2.44 -4.43
C LEU A 28 -31.60 2.99 -3.05
N ARG A 29 -30.32 2.98 -2.69
CA ARG A 29 -29.82 3.61 -1.45
C ARG A 29 -30.19 5.09 -1.38
N GLU A 30 -29.98 5.84 -2.46
CA GLU A 30 -30.33 7.27 -2.47
C GLU A 30 -31.86 7.49 -2.40
N GLN A 31 -32.64 6.60 -3.00
CA GLN A 31 -34.12 6.63 -2.86
C GLN A 31 -34.54 6.34 -1.42
N ALA A 32 -33.95 5.34 -0.77
CA ALA A 32 -34.24 5.01 0.62
C ALA A 32 -33.89 6.17 1.56
N LYS A 33 -32.80 6.90 1.29
CA LYS A 33 -32.45 8.11 2.05
C LYS A 33 -33.46 9.24 1.85
N ALA A 34 -33.91 9.44 0.64
CA ALA A 34 -34.88 10.50 0.31
C ALA A 34 -36.26 10.22 0.92
N ASN A 35 -36.62 8.94 1.07
CA ASN A 35 -37.92 8.49 1.61
C ASN A 35 -37.71 7.39 2.67
N PRO A 36 -37.32 7.75 3.92
CA PRO A 36 -37.03 6.77 4.96
C PRO A 36 -38.20 5.84 5.33
N ASP A 37 -39.42 6.29 5.10
CA ASP A 37 -40.63 5.52 5.39
C ASP A 37 -41.09 4.63 4.21
N SER A 38 -40.34 4.62 3.10
CA SER A 38 -40.68 3.81 1.93
C SER A 38 -40.02 2.42 2.02
N ASP A 39 -40.73 1.40 1.55
CA ASP A 39 -40.20 0.03 1.45
C ASP A 39 -39.30 -0.13 0.20
N VAL A 40 -38.16 0.60 0.21
CA VAL A 40 -37.15 0.52 -0.88
C VAL A 40 -36.28 -0.70 -0.63
N PRO A 41 -36.19 -1.66 -1.58
CA PRO A 41 -35.43 -2.90 -1.42
C PRO A 41 -33.93 -2.68 -1.62
N TYR A 42 -33.32 -1.87 -0.77
CA TYR A 42 -31.87 -1.67 -0.74
C TYR A 42 -31.19 -2.66 0.18
N GLU A 43 -30.26 -3.45 -0.37
CA GLU A 43 -29.49 -4.44 0.36
C GLU A 43 -27.98 -4.16 0.20
N PRO A 44 -27.28 -3.67 1.25
CA PRO A 44 -25.85 -3.39 1.19
C PRO A 44 -24.99 -4.58 0.74
N ASP A 45 -25.38 -5.81 1.10
CA ASP A 45 -24.65 -7.03 0.75
C ASP A 45 -24.65 -7.31 -0.76
N HIS A 46 -25.67 -6.86 -1.49
CA HIS A 46 -25.65 -6.95 -2.95
C HIS A 46 -24.56 -6.05 -3.56
N VAL A 47 -24.31 -4.86 -2.98
CA VAL A 47 -23.21 -3.98 -3.39
C VAL A 47 -21.87 -4.65 -3.10
N VAL A 48 -21.71 -5.20 -1.89
CA VAL A 48 -20.48 -5.91 -1.47
C VAL A 48 -20.17 -7.05 -2.43
N CYS A 49 -21.14 -7.95 -2.67
CA CYS A 49 -20.96 -9.10 -3.56
C CYS A 49 -20.64 -8.68 -5.01
N ALA A 50 -21.28 -7.62 -5.51
CA ALA A 50 -21.01 -7.13 -6.85
C ALA A 50 -19.62 -6.49 -6.99
N LEU A 51 -19.18 -5.73 -5.98
CA LEU A 51 -17.81 -5.17 -5.94
C LEU A 51 -16.76 -6.27 -5.81
N ASP A 52 -17.00 -7.28 -4.97
CA ASP A 52 -16.10 -8.43 -4.81
C ASP A 52 -16.01 -9.25 -6.12
N LEU A 53 -17.12 -9.34 -6.89
CA LEU A 53 -17.11 -9.98 -8.22
C LEU A 53 -16.29 -9.17 -9.23
N LEU A 54 -16.45 -7.83 -9.27
CA LEU A 54 -15.65 -6.95 -10.12
C LEU A 54 -14.15 -7.08 -9.80
N SER A 55 -13.80 -7.09 -8.51
CA SER A 55 -12.45 -7.29 -8.00
C SER A 55 -11.89 -8.66 -8.42
N GLY A 56 -12.68 -9.73 -8.24
CA GLY A 56 -12.29 -11.09 -8.65
C GLY A 56 -12.09 -11.24 -10.15
N VAL A 57 -12.88 -10.54 -10.98
CA VAL A 57 -12.67 -10.52 -12.44
C VAL A 57 -11.37 -9.75 -12.77
N ALA A 58 -11.13 -8.61 -12.14
CA ALA A 58 -9.91 -7.82 -12.37
C ALA A 58 -8.63 -8.61 -12.01
N ASP A 59 -8.59 -9.20 -10.81
CA ASP A 59 -7.44 -10.02 -10.38
C ASP A 59 -7.26 -11.27 -11.26
N GLY A 60 -8.37 -11.95 -11.59
CA GLY A 60 -8.32 -13.20 -12.37
C GLY A 60 -7.92 -13.02 -13.82
N MET A 61 -8.24 -11.88 -14.44
CA MET A 61 -7.86 -11.57 -15.81
C MET A 61 -6.47 -10.94 -15.93
N GLY A 62 -5.92 -10.40 -14.84
CA GLY A 62 -4.67 -9.67 -14.88
C GLY A 62 -4.68 -8.57 -15.95
N ALA A 63 -3.62 -8.44 -16.73
CA ALA A 63 -3.49 -7.40 -17.77
C ALA A 63 -4.63 -7.38 -18.81
N ALA A 64 -5.30 -8.50 -19.07
CA ALA A 64 -6.43 -8.56 -19.99
C ALA A 64 -7.68 -7.80 -19.47
N CYS A 65 -7.72 -7.47 -18.17
CA CYS A 65 -8.79 -6.68 -17.57
C CYS A 65 -8.82 -5.22 -18.06
N GLU A 66 -7.70 -4.68 -18.55
CA GLU A 66 -7.62 -3.28 -19.00
C GLU A 66 -8.71 -2.91 -20.00
N ALA A 67 -8.96 -3.79 -20.98
CA ALA A 67 -10.00 -3.56 -22.00
C ALA A 67 -11.40 -3.45 -21.37
N LEU A 68 -11.73 -4.26 -20.37
CA LEU A 68 -13.00 -4.20 -19.65
C LEU A 68 -13.12 -2.92 -18.83
N VAL A 69 -12.07 -2.55 -18.12
CA VAL A 69 -12.01 -1.32 -17.33
C VAL A 69 -12.16 -0.10 -18.24
N SER A 70 -11.46 -0.06 -19.36
CA SER A 70 -11.54 1.02 -20.36
C SER A 70 -12.95 1.19 -20.90
N ALA A 71 -13.57 0.10 -21.33
CA ALA A 71 -14.92 0.12 -21.92
C ALA A 71 -16.01 0.58 -20.93
N ASN A 72 -15.78 0.41 -19.62
CA ASN A 72 -16.73 0.72 -18.57
C ASN A 72 -16.30 1.91 -17.69
N ALA A 73 -15.21 2.59 -18.02
CA ALA A 73 -14.54 3.55 -17.15
C ALA A 73 -15.44 4.64 -16.54
N PRO A 74 -16.38 5.30 -17.26
CA PRO A 74 -17.22 6.31 -16.63
C PRO A 74 -18.10 5.74 -15.51
N ALA A 75 -18.83 4.66 -15.77
CA ALA A 75 -19.69 4.03 -14.80
C ALA A 75 -18.93 3.40 -13.64
N LEU A 76 -17.76 2.84 -13.93
CA LEU A 76 -16.87 2.25 -12.91
C LEU A 76 -16.34 3.31 -11.94
N ARG A 77 -15.95 4.49 -12.44
CA ARG A 77 -15.52 5.62 -11.60
C ARG A 77 -16.63 6.10 -10.68
N GLU A 78 -17.86 6.26 -11.19
CA GLU A 78 -19.02 6.63 -10.37
C GLU A 78 -19.22 5.63 -9.22
N VAL A 79 -19.19 4.33 -9.54
CA VAL A 79 -19.34 3.25 -8.55
C VAL A 79 -18.21 3.29 -7.52
N ILE A 80 -16.96 3.40 -7.96
CA ILE A 80 -15.80 3.44 -7.05
C ILE A 80 -15.93 4.62 -6.08
N VAL A 81 -16.16 5.84 -6.60
CA VAL A 81 -16.25 7.05 -5.76
C VAL A 81 -17.39 6.92 -4.75
N ALA A 82 -18.59 6.50 -5.19
CA ALA A 82 -19.74 6.31 -4.30
C ALA A 82 -19.51 5.24 -3.23
N SER A 83 -18.69 4.22 -3.54
CA SER A 83 -18.45 3.08 -2.65
C SER A 83 -17.29 3.32 -1.68
N VAL A 84 -16.17 3.94 -2.09
CA VAL A 84 -15.07 4.27 -1.15
C VAL A 84 -15.49 5.33 -0.13
N SER A 85 -16.44 6.19 -0.49
CA SER A 85 -17.02 7.23 0.37
C SER A 85 -18.30 6.82 1.09
N ASP A 86 -18.71 5.53 1.03
CA ASP A 86 -19.94 5.08 1.69
C ASP A 86 -19.89 5.37 3.20
N PRO A 87 -20.84 6.17 3.73
CA PRO A 87 -20.78 6.59 5.14
C PRO A 87 -21.26 5.52 6.12
N TYR A 88 -22.00 4.50 5.64
CA TYR A 88 -22.73 3.58 6.50
C TYR A 88 -22.10 2.19 6.56
N SER A 89 -21.64 1.65 5.42
CA SER A 89 -21.19 0.27 5.32
C SER A 89 -19.65 0.14 5.20
N PRO A 90 -18.96 -0.30 6.27
CA PRO A 90 -17.56 -0.69 6.17
C PRO A 90 -17.33 -1.80 5.13
N GLY A 91 -18.29 -2.71 4.95
CA GLY A 91 -18.23 -3.77 3.93
C GLY A 91 -18.11 -3.22 2.53
N ILE A 92 -18.93 -2.22 2.17
CA ILE A 92 -18.89 -1.56 0.86
C ILE A 92 -17.53 -0.87 0.66
N ARG A 93 -17.06 -0.08 1.65
CA ARG A 93 -15.74 0.59 1.56
C ARG A 93 -14.61 -0.40 1.40
N ARG A 94 -14.62 -1.49 2.17
CA ARG A 94 -13.60 -2.56 2.08
C ARG A 94 -13.53 -3.15 0.68
N SER A 95 -14.66 -3.54 0.11
CA SER A 95 -14.73 -4.15 -1.23
C SER A 95 -14.39 -3.15 -2.33
N ALA A 96 -14.75 -1.87 -2.16
CA ALA A 96 -14.37 -0.81 -3.08
C ALA A 96 -12.86 -0.57 -3.12
N PHE A 97 -12.18 -0.52 -1.96
CA PHE A 97 -10.72 -0.42 -1.94
C PHE A 97 -10.04 -1.67 -2.51
N ALA A 98 -10.58 -2.87 -2.29
CA ALA A 98 -10.08 -4.08 -2.94
C ALA A 98 -10.16 -3.96 -4.46
N LEU A 99 -11.31 -3.59 -4.99
CA LEU A 99 -11.51 -3.38 -6.44
C LEU A 99 -10.53 -2.37 -7.02
N VAL A 100 -10.33 -1.23 -6.35
CA VAL A 100 -9.37 -0.19 -6.80
C VAL A 100 -7.94 -0.75 -6.88
N GLY A 101 -7.52 -1.51 -5.86
CA GLY A 101 -6.19 -2.12 -5.84
C GLY A 101 -6.01 -3.16 -6.96
N ASP A 102 -7.02 -4.03 -7.19
CA ASP A 102 -6.98 -5.03 -8.25
C ASP A 102 -6.97 -4.41 -9.65
N ILE A 103 -7.74 -3.33 -9.87
CA ILE A 103 -7.69 -2.57 -11.12
C ILE A 103 -6.29 -1.96 -11.34
N ALA A 104 -5.70 -1.35 -10.32
CA ALA A 104 -4.36 -0.77 -10.43
C ALA A 104 -3.32 -1.85 -10.75
N LYS A 105 -3.35 -2.98 -10.05
CA LYS A 105 -2.46 -4.13 -10.22
C LYS A 105 -2.61 -4.79 -11.60
N SER A 106 -3.82 -4.84 -12.16
CA SER A 106 -4.12 -5.45 -13.46
C SER A 106 -3.85 -4.53 -14.67
N GLY A 107 -3.28 -3.35 -14.48
CA GLY A 107 -2.95 -2.40 -15.56
C GLY A 107 -4.09 -1.45 -15.95
N GLY A 108 -5.29 -1.58 -15.36
CA GLY A 108 -6.43 -0.70 -15.61
C GLY A 108 -6.40 0.64 -14.86
N GLY A 109 -5.37 0.88 -14.06
CA GLY A 109 -5.28 2.03 -13.15
C GLY A 109 -5.51 3.40 -13.83
N GLN A 110 -4.95 3.61 -15.01
CA GLN A 110 -5.09 4.87 -15.76
C GLN A 110 -6.56 5.27 -16.01
N HIS A 111 -7.47 4.32 -16.13
CA HIS A 111 -8.89 4.58 -16.39
C HIS A 111 -9.65 5.08 -15.15
N VAL A 112 -9.09 4.87 -13.96
CA VAL A 112 -9.61 5.40 -12.68
C VAL A 112 -8.85 6.64 -12.18
N ALA A 113 -7.84 7.10 -12.91
CA ALA A 113 -7.03 8.27 -12.56
C ALA A 113 -7.86 9.52 -12.17
N PRO A 114 -8.96 9.89 -12.87
CA PRO A 114 -9.78 11.03 -12.46
C PRO A 114 -10.42 10.90 -11.08
N SER A 115 -10.49 9.70 -10.51
CA SER A 115 -11.05 9.44 -9.17
C SER A 115 -9.98 9.38 -8.06
N LEU A 116 -8.70 9.51 -8.38
CA LEU A 116 -7.61 9.45 -7.39
C LEU A 116 -7.79 10.44 -6.23
N PRO A 117 -8.24 11.70 -6.45
CA PRO A 117 -8.46 12.62 -5.34
C PRO A 117 -9.39 12.06 -4.26
N GLN A 118 -10.56 11.56 -4.66
CA GLN A 118 -11.55 10.99 -3.75
C GLN A 118 -11.07 9.68 -3.13
N ILE A 119 -10.45 8.81 -3.92
CA ILE A 119 -9.90 7.53 -3.43
C ILE A 119 -8.88 7.78 -2.32
N PHE A 120 -7.93 8.69 -2.54
CA PHE A 120 -6.87 8.98 -1.58
C PHE A 120 -7.34 9.76 -0.36
N GLU A 121 -8.28 10.70 -0.54
CA GLU A 121 -8.94 11.38 0.58
C GLU A 121 -9.67 10.39 1.48
N CYS A 122 -10.47 9.50 0.89
CA CYS A 122 -11.18 8.45 1.64
C CYS A 122 -10.21 7.45 2.29
N ALA A 123 -9.10 7.09 1.62
CA ALA A 123 -8.08 6.23 2.22
C ALA A 123 -7.45 6.88 3.45
N ALA A 124 -6.97 8.13 3.33
CA ALA A 124 -6.38 8.87 4.45
C ALA A 124 -7.38 9.06 5.60
N ALA A 125 -8.64 9.34 5.30
CA ALA A 125 -9.70 9.48 6.31
C ALA A 125 -9.94 8.17 7.10
N ASN A 126 -9.95 7.00 6.42
CA ASN A 126 -10.12 5.71 7.09
C ASN A 126 -8.89 5.28 7.91
N LEU A 127 -7.72 5.87 7.67
CA LEU A 127 -6.49 5.59 8.41
C LEU A 127 -6.27 6.51 9.61
N GLN A 128 -7.15 7.45 9.88
CA GLN A 128 -7.09 8.27 11.09
C GLN A 128 -7.22 7.38 12.34
N PRO A 129 -6.49 7.68 13.44
CA PRO A 129 -6.48 6.84 14.64
C PRO A 129 -7.86 6.48 15.17
N LYS A 130 -8.82 7.41 15.10
CA LYS A 130 -10.22 7.17 15.50
C LYS A 130 -10.97 6.16 14.63
N MET A 131 -10.52 5.96 13.39
CA MET A 131 -11.13 5.03 12.42
C MET A 131 -10.47 3.65 12.45
N VAL A 132 -9.26 3.53 13.01
CA VAL A 132 -8.54 2.25 13.14
C VAL A 132 -9.11 1.46 14.33
N GLN A 133 -10.32 0.94 14.13
CA GLN A 133 -11.09 0.18 15.10
C GLN A 133 -11.45 -1.19 14.52
N ALA A 134 -11.83 -2.16 15.38
CA ALA A 134 -12.12 -3.53 14.95
C ALA A 134 -13.13 -3.61 13.80
N TYR A 135 -14.21 -2.82 13.86
CA TYR A 135 -15.27 -2.81 12.84
C TYR A 135 -14.81 -2.25 11.48
N ASN A 136 -13.75 -1.44 11.46
CA ASN A 136 -13.23 -0.80 10.25
C ASN A 136 -11.86 -1.34 9.82
N MET A 137 -11.32 -2.33 10.51
CA MET A 137 -9.97 -2.84 10.29
C MET A 137 -9.73 -3.34 8.87
N SER A 138 -10.70 -4.04 8.28
CA SER A 138 -10.60 -4.54 6.91
C SER A 138 -10.60 -3.40 5.87
N VAL A 139 -11.31 -2.30 6.15
CA VAL A 139 -11.27 -1.08 5.33
C VAL A 139 -9.88 -0.47 5.38
N CYS A 140 -9.32 -0.29 6.58
CA CYS A 140 -7.97 0.26 6.77
C CYS A 140 -6.91 -0.58 6.04
N ASN A 141 -7.01 -1.91 6.14
CA ASN A 141 -6.13 -2.83 5.43
C ASN A 141 -6.17 -2.62 3.92
N ASN A 142 -7.38 -2.63 3.33
CA ASN A 142 -7.53 -2.51 1.89
C ASN A 142 -7.20 -1.09 1.40
N ALA A 143 -7.45 -0.05 2.21
CA ALA A 143 -7.03 1.31 1.89
C ALA A 143 -5.51 1.44 1.80
N CYS A 144 -4.75 0.87 2.74
CA CYS A 144 -3.29 0.83 2.65
C CYS A 144 -2.80 0.03 1.44
N TRP A 145 -3.34 -1.18 1.26
CA TRP A 145 -2.95 -2.07 0.18
C TRP A 145 -3.22 -1.44 -1.20
N SER A 146 -4.44 -0.95 -1.44
CA SER A 146 -4.81 -0.32 -2.71
C SER A 146 -4.00 0.95 -3.00
N ALA A 147 -3.73 1.78 -1.99
CA ALA A 147 -2.85 2.93 -2.16
C ALA A 147 -1.45 2.52 -2.60
N GLY A 148 -0.92 1.44 -2.04
CA GLY A 148 0.36 0.86 -2.45
C GLY A 148 0.36 0.33 -3.89
N GLU A 149 -0.71 -0.34 -4.34
CA GLU A 149 -0.85 -0.80 -5.74
C GLU A 149 -0.96 0.39 -6.71
N ILE A 150 -1.73 1.43 -6.35
CA ILE A 150 -1.78 2.69 -7.11
C ILE A 150 -0.39 3.33 -7.22
N ALA A 151 0.38 3.36 -6.13
CA ALA A 151 1.72 3.93 -6.15
C ALA A 151 2.64 3.24 -7.18
N LEU A 152 2.48 1.93 -7.42
CA LEU A 152 3.21 1.21 -8.46
C LEU A 152 2.73 1.54 -9.88
N ALA A 153 1.43 1.81 -10.04
CA ALA A 153 0.78 1.97 -11.35
C ALA A 153 0.89 3.38 -11.94
N PHE A 154 1.14 4.40 -11.10
CA PHE A 154 1.12 5.81 -11.53
C PHE A 154 2.50 6.46 -11.53
N SER A 155 2.61 7.57 -12.28
CA SER A 155 3.83 8.38 -12.32
C SER A 155 4.02 9.19 -11.05
N PRO A 156 5.26 9.58 -10.71
CA PRO A 156 5.54 10.43 -9.54
C PRO A 156 4.74 11.75 -9.55
N GLU A 157 4.57 12.36 -10.72
CA GLU A 157 3.85 13.63 -10.89
C GLU A 157 2.36 13.48 -10.54
N ALA A 158 1.75 12.36 -10.94
CA ALA A 158 0.35 12.06 -10.62
C ALA A 158 0.13 11.77 -9.13
N LEU A 159 1.13 11.24 -8.44
CA LEU A 159 1.08 10.88 -7.02
C LEU A 159 1.44 12.04 -6.08
N ALA A 160 2.34 12.91 -6.52
CA ALA A 160 2.94 13.98 -5.68
C ALA A 160 1.94 14.79 -4.84
N PRO A 161 0.76 15.19 -5.35
CA PRO A 161 -0.21 15.96 -4.56
C PRO A 161 -0.74 15.21 -3.31
N TYR A 162 -0.71 13.89 -3.31
CA TYR A 162 -1.33 13.05 -2.29
C TYR A 162 -0.32 12.48 -1.28
N VAL A 163 0.98 12.51 -1.62
CA VAL A 163 2.05 11.93 -0.79
C VAL A 163 2.02 12.43 0.65
N PRO A 164 1.95 13.75 0.94
CA PRO A 164 2.02 14.22 2.32
C PRO A 164 0.88 13.68 3.19
N ALA A 165 -0.35 13.71 2.69
CA ALA A 165 -1.53 13.27 3.44
C ALA A 165 -1.53 11.75 3.69
N LEU A 166 -1.26 10.95 2.64
CA LEU A 166 -1.26 9.49 2.73
C LEU A 166 -0.09 8.96 3.54
N CYS A 167 1.13 9.42 3.26
CA CYS A 167 2.29 8.95 3.99
C CYS A 167 2.25 9.41 5.45
N GLY A 168 1.72 10.59 5.73
CA GLY A 168 1.41 11.03 7.09
C GLY A 168 0.45 10.08 7.81
N ALA A 169 -0.62 9.64 7.12
CA ALA A 169 -1.56 8.67 7.67
C ALA A 169 -0.91 7.29 7.91
N PHE A 170 -0.07 6.80 7.01
CA PHE A 170 0.68 5.54 7.22
C PHE A 170 1.61 5.64 8.44
N VAL A 171 2.34 6.74 8.59
CA VAL A 171 3.22 6.97 9.74
C VAL A 171 2.41 7.04 11.05
N GLN A 172 1.24 7.69 11.05
CA GLN A 172 0.35 7.68 12.22
C GLN A 172 -0.07 6.25 12.60
N VAL A 173 -0.44 5.42 11.61
CA VAL A 173 -0.76 4.00 11.83
C VAL A 173 0.43 3.27 12.43
N LEU A 174 1.65 3.46 11.91
CA LEU A 174 2.87 2.79 12.37
C LEU A 174 3.28 3.22 13.80
N ASN A 175 2.88 4.40 14.25
CA ASN A 175 3.13 4.92 15.60
C ASN A 175 2.11 4.46 16.64
N MET A 176 1.06 3.74 16.25
CA MET A 176 0.08 3.23 17.21
C MET A 176 0.69 2.16 18.12
N THR A 177 0.41 2.24 19.41
CA THR A 177 0.95 1.31 20.42
C THR A 177 0.49 -0.13 20.21
N MET A 178 -0.74 -0.31 19.75
CA MET A 178 -1.31 -1.63 19.43
C MET A 178 -1.86 -1.62 18.01
N ILE A 179 -1.02 -2.00 17.05
CA ILE A 179 -1.40 -2.09 15.66
C ILE A 179 -1.73 -3.54 15.27
N ASN A 180 -2.81 -3.71 14.51
CA ASN A 180 -3.08 -4.99 13.85
C ASN A 180 -1.92 -5.31 12.90
N ARG A 181 -1.44 -6.56 12.94
CA ARG A 181 -0.27 -6.98 12.18
C ARG A 181 -0.42 -6.72 10.68
N SER A 182 -1.53 -7.14 10.07
CA SER A 182 -1.76 -6.97 8.63
C SER A 182 -1.82 -5.49 8.24
N LEU A 183 -2.45 -4.64 9.07
CA LEU A 183 -2.50 -3.20 8.83
C LEU A 183 -1.09 -2.59 8.89
N GLY A 184 -0.28 -2.97 9.86
CA GLY A 184 1.11 -2.52 9.96
C GLY A 184 1.96 -2.97 8.78
N GLU A 185 1.81 -4.21 8.33
CA GLU A 185 2.49 -4.73 7.13
C GLU A 185 2.07 -3.94 5.89
N ASN A 186 0.76 -3.74 5.64
CA ASN A 186 0.25 -3.00 4.48
C ASN A 186 0.67 -1.53 4.49
N ALA A 187 0.60 -0.85 5.64
CA ALA A 187 1.07 0.54 5.77
C ALA A 187 2.57 0.67 5.49
N THR A 188 3.37 -0.30 5.98
CA THR A 188 4.83 -0.34 5.75
C THR A 188 5.17 -0.50 4.28
N ILE A 189 4.47 -1.39 3.57
CA ILE A 189 4.67 -1.67 2.15
C ILE A 189 4.22 -0.48 1.31
N ALA A 190 3.03 0.08 1.61
CA ALA A 190 2.50 1.24 0.90
C ALA A 190 3.45 2.45 1.02
N LEU A 191 3.92 2.77 2.25
CA LEU A 191 4.90 3.83 2.48
C LEU A 191 6.17 3.61 1.64
N GLY A 192 6.66 2.37 1.57
CA GLY A 192 7.82 2.01 0.76
C GLY A 192 7.62 2.22 -0.74
N ARG A 193 6.45 1.85 -1.26
CA ARG A 193 6.10 2.05 -2.66
C ARG A 193 5.99 3.55 -3.02
N PHE A 194 5.40 4.35 -2.12
CA PHE A 194 5.41 5.82 -2.28
C PHE A 194 6.82 6.40 -2.21
N ALA A 195 7.65 5.98 -1.26
CA ALA A 195 9.05 6.41 -1.15
C ALA A 195 9.89 6.01 -2.38
N MET A 196 9.61 4.85 -2.99
CA MET A 196 10.25 4.42 -4.22
C MET A 196 9.90 5.31 -5.42
N ARG A 197 8.67 5.84 -5.46
CA ARG A 197 8.15 6.66 -6.57
C ARG A 197 8.37 8.15 -6.36
N CYS A 198 8.21 8.62 -5.14
CA CYS A 198 8.20 10.03 -4.77
C CYS A 198 9.13 10.34 -3.59
N PRO A 199 10.44 9.97 -3.64
CA PRO A 199 11.34 10.14 -2.51
C PRO A 199 11.51 11.61 -2.12
N GLU A 200 11.51 12.53 -3.06
CA GLU A 200 11.72 13.96 -2.83
C GLU A 200 10.65 14.59 -1.92
N GLN A 201 9.39 14.14 -2.06
CA GLN A 201 8.28 14.62 -1.24
C GLN A 201 8.36 14.13 0.21
N LEU A 202 9.10 13.04 0.47
CA LEU A 202 9.24 12.44 1.80
C LEU A 202 10.58 12.78 2.46
N ALA A 203 11.56 13.24 1.68
CA ALA A 203 12.93 13.47 2.14
C ALA A 203 13.00 14.42 3.34
N GLY A 204 12.22 15.50 3.34
CA GLY A 204 12.20 16.47 4.44
C GLY A 204 11.74 15.89 5.79
N GLY A 205 10.81 14.91 5.77
CA GLY A 205 10.29 14.23 6.96
C GLY A 205 10.99 12.92 7.32
N PHE A 206 12.08 12.57 6.63
CA PHE A 206 12.69 11.24 6.77
C PHE A 206 13.13 10.94 8.21
N GLY A 207 13.66 11.92 8.93
CA GLY A 207 14.10 11.72 10.32
C GLY A 207 12.97 11.27 11.26
N GLU A 208 11.75 11.76 11.05
CA GLU A 208 10.59 11.43 11.87
C GLU A 208 9.99 10.06 11.49
N LEU A 209 9.96 9.74 10.20
CA LEU A 209 9.36 8.49 9.73
C LEU A 209 10.31 7.28 9.81
N CYS A 210 11.63 7.50 9.84
CA CYS A 210 12.63 6.43 9.75
C CYS A 210 12.48 5.40 10.87
N GLY A 211 12.36 5.82 12.12
CA GLY A 211 12.25 4.94 13.28
C GLY A 211 11.04 4.00 13.24
N PRO A 212 9.82 4.51 13.19
CA PRO A 212 8.60 3.71 13.12
C PRO A 212 8.60 2.78 11.90
N TRP A 213 9.01 3.31 10.74
CA TRP A 213 9.03 2.55 9.50
C TRP A 213 10.06 1.43 9.51
N CYS A 214 11.32 1.69 9.90
CA CYS A 214 12.34 0.66 10.04
C CYS A 214 11.97 -0.40 11.08
N GLY A 215 11.33 0.01 12.18
CA GLY A 215 10.76 -0.90 13.17
C GLY A 215 9.71 -1.86 12.58
N ALA A 216 8.93 -1.40 11.61
CA ALA A 216 7.94 -2.21 10.90
C ALA A 216 8.58 -3.03 9.77
N LEU A 217 9.48 -2.47 8.97
CA LEU A 217 10.23 -3.15 7.89
C LEU A 217 10.90 -4.44 8.37
N ARG A 218 11.52 -4.41 9.57
CA ARG A 218 12.18 -5.59 10.15
C ARG A 218 11.25 -6.77 10.42
N ARG A 219 9.93 -6.54 10.49
CA ARG A 219 8.91 -7.55 10.78
C ARG A 219 8.33 -8.18 9.51
N LEU A 220 8.54 -7.57 8.34
CA LEU A 220 8.08 -8.12 7.08
C LEU A 220 8.78 -9.45 6.78
N ARG A 221 8.02 -10.38 6.21
CA ARG A 221 8.59 -11.61 5.65
C ARG A 221 9.36 -11.29 4.39
N ASP A 222 10.45 -12.03 4.15
CA ASP A 222 11.22 -11.89 2.92
C ASP A 222 10.34 -12.24 1.71
N GLY A 223 10.34 -11.38 0.70
CA GLY A 223 9.54 -11.48 -0.49
C GLY A 223 9.51 -10.17 -1.26
N GLN A 224 8.82 -10.17 -2.41
CA GLN A 224 8.76 -9.04 -3.32
C GLN A 224 8.27 -7.73 -2.66
N GLU A 225 7.27 -7.82 -1.79
CA GLU A 225 6.72 -6.64 -1.09
C GLU A 225 7.76 -6.01 -0.15
N LYS A 226 8.51 -6.84 0.58
CA LYS A 226 9.63 -6.36 1.40
C LYS A 226 10.73 -5.75 0.54
N GLU A 227 11.05 -6.36 -0.61
CA GLU A 227 12.02 -5.81 -1.57
C GLU A 227 11.59 -4.44 -2.08
N GLN A 228 10.32 -4.26 -2.46
CA GLN A 228 9.78 -2.96 -2.87
C GLN A 228 9.85 -1.92 -1.75
N ALA A 229 9.48 -2.31 -0.53
CA ALA A 229 9.55 -1.41 0.63
C ALA A 229 10.99 -0.96 0.93
N PHE A 230 11.97 -1.87 0.85
CA PHE A 230 13.38 -1.53 1.03
C PHE A 230 13.97 -0.75 -0.15
N ALA A 231 13.49 -0.97 -1.38
CA ALA A 231 13.84 -0.12 -2.51
C ALA A 231 13.40 1.34 -2.26
N GLY A 232 12.23 1.53 -1.66
CA GLY A 232 11.79 2.85 -1.18
C GLY A 232 12.70 3.44 -0.12
N LEU A 233 13.15 2.65 0.86
CA LEU A 233 14.11 3.09 1.88
C LEU A 233 15.42 3.56 1.24
N VAL A 234 15.97 2.78 0.29
CA VAL A 234 17.20 3.15 -0.43
C VAL A 234 17.03 4.48 -1.16
N ARG A 235 15.92 4.66 -1.89
CA ARG A 235 15.63 5.92 -2.59
C ARG A 235 15.54 7.11 -1.65
N LEU A 236 14.91 6.91 -0.50
CA LEU A 236 14.73 7.98 0.48
C LEU A 236 16.04 8.35 1.16
N VAL A 237 16.89 7.37 1.47
CA VAL A 237 18.26 7.62 1.96
C VAL A 237 19.11 8.37 0.92
N GLN A 238 18.98 8.02 -0.37
CA GLN A 238 19.66 8.73 -1.45
C GLN A 238 19.21 10.20 -1.56
N ALA A 239 17.92 10.49 -1.34
CA ALA A 239 17.37 11.84 -1.37
C ALA A 239 17.74 12.65 -0.10
N ASN A 240 17.85 12.01 1.06
CA ASN A 240 18.23 12.65 2.33
C ASN A 240 19.06 11.71 3.22
N PRO A 241 20.38 11.58 2.99
CA PRO A 241 21.23 10.72 3.81
C PRO A 241 21.27 11.10 5.29
N GLN A 242 21.13 12.40 5.60
CA GLN A 242 21.19 12.91 6.97
C GLN A 242 19.93 12.53 7.79
N GLY A 243 18.81 12.25 7.15
CA GLY A 243 17.55 11.93 7.83
C GLY A 243 17.59 10.62 8.63
N ALA A 244 18.56 9.73 8.39
CA ALA A 244 18.72 8.49 9.15
C ALA A 244 19.92 8.51 10.12
N VAL A 245 20.61 9.64 10.27
CA VAL A 245 21.76 9.74 11.18
C VAL A 245 21.30 9.83 12.64
N GLY A 246 22.16 9.42 13.58
CA GLY A 246 21.87 9.37 15.01
C GLY A 246 21.08 8.12 15.40
N ASP A 247 20.08 8.27 16.28
CA ASP A 247 19.29 7.17 16.84
C ASP A 247 18.54 6.37 15.76
N GLN A 248 18.22 6.99 14.64
CA GLN A 248 17.53 6.35 13.52
C GLN A 248 18.41 5.34 12.79
N MET A 249 19.74 5.52 12.82
CA MET A 249 20.70 4.61 12.21
C MET A 249 20.59 3.20 12.80
N VAL A 250 20.45 3.10 14.13
CA VAL A 250 20.25 1.81 14.82
C VAL A 250 19.01 1.09 14.30
N ASN A 251 17.90 1.82 14.12
CA ASN A 251 16.66 1.27 13.59
C ASN A 251 16.83 0.77 12.17
N MET A 252 17.50 1.54 11.31
CA MET A 252 17.73 1.20 9.91
C MET A 252 18.66 -0.03 9.79
N MET A 253 19.76 -0.09 10.55
CA MET A 253 20.66 -1.24 10.53
C MET A 253 19.97 -2.51 11.03
N ASN A 254 19.12 -2.41 12.07
CA ASN A 254 18.29 -3.53 12.50
C ASN A 254 17.31 -4.00 11.41
N ALA A 255 16.74 -3.08 10.64
CA ALA A 255 15.87 -3.43 9.53
C ALA A 255 16.65 -4.16 8.42
N ILE A 256 17.84 -3.68 8.03
CA ILE A 256 18.70 -4.35 7.04
C ILE A 256 19.12 -5.74 7.54
N ALA A 257 19.49 -5.87 8.81
CA ALA A 257 19.85 -7.16 9.41
C ALA A 257 18.68 -8.14 9.53
N SER A 258 17.44 -7.72 9.27
CA SER A 258 16.27 -8.60 9.30
C SER A 258 16.17 -9.54 8.09
N TRP A 259 16.88 -9.27 7.02
CA TRP A 259 16.91 -10.12 5.84
C TRP A 259 17.56 -11.48 6.11
N GLN A 260 16.97 -12.53 5.53
CA GLN A 260 17.58 -13.86 5.44
C GLN A 260 18.03 -14.14 4.00
N PHE A 261 17.33 -13.56 3.00
CA PHE A 261 17.64 -13.71 1.60
C PHE A 261 17.04 -12.54 0.80
N VAL A 262 17.83 -11.90 -0.08
CA VAL A 262 17.41 -10.83 -0.98
C VAL A 262 17.45 -11.37 -2.41
N ARG A 263 16.30 -11.51 -3.07
CA ARG A 263 16.23 -12.04 -4.44
C ARG A 263 16.71 -11.02 -5.46
N ASP A 264 16.30 -9.77 -5.28
CA ASP A 264 16.70 -8.65 -6.14
C ASP A 264 18.17 -8.30 -5.88
N GLN A 265 19.05 -8.68 -6.82
CA GLN A 265 20.49 -8.43 -6.76
C GLN A 265 20.81 -6.93 -6.77
N THR A 266 19.99 -6.12 -7.47
CA THR A 266 20.15 -4.66 -7.49
C THR A 266 19.86 -4.07 -6.12
N LEU A 267 18.78 -4.49 -5.47
CA LEU A 267 18.50 -4.08 -4.10
C LEU A 267 19.60 -4.51 -3.15
N HIS A 268 20.07 -5.75 -3.25
CA HIS A 268 21.17 -6.25 -2.41
C HIS A 268 22.43 -5.37 -2.54
N ALA A 269 22.85 -5.06 -3.78
CA ALA A 269 23.98 -4.18 -4.05
C ALA A 269 23.76 -2.77 -3.48
N ASN A 270 22.57 -2.20 -3.64
CA ASN A 270 22.23 -0.87 -3.13
C ASN A 270 22.26 -0.82 -1.61
N LEU A 271 21.79 -1.87 -0.91
CA LEU A 271 21.87 -1.95 0.55
C LEU A 271 23.32 -2.05 1.05
N LEU A 272 24.19 -2.80 0.35
CA LEU A 272 25.62 -2.83 0.66
C LEU A 272 26.26 -1.45 0.45
N GLN A 273 25.97 -0.79 -0.66
CA GLN A 273 26.47 0.54 -0.96
C GLN A 273 25.97 1.57 0.07
N LEU A 274 24.73 1.46 0.52
CA LEU A 274 24.16 2.31 1.55
C LEU A 274 24.94 2.16 2.88
N MET A 275 25.21 0.93 3.33
CA MET A 275 25.99 0.68 4.54
C MET A 275 27.40 1.23 4.43
N GLN A 276 28.09 1.01 3.30
CA GLN A 276 29.43 1.55 3.04
C GLN A 276 29.42 3.08 3.00
N GLY A 277 28.41 3.70 2.41
CA GLY A 277 28.26 5.16 2.38
C GLY A 277 28.14 5.76 3.78
N TYR A 278 27.36 5.12 4.66
CA TYR A 278 27.27 5.57 6.05
C TYR A 278 28.56 5.33 6.85
N GLU A 279 29.24 4.21 6.65
CA GLU A 279 30.55 3.96 7.28
C GLU A 279 31.55 5.06 6.91
N GLN A 280 31.62 5.44 5.64
CA GLN A 280 32.49 6.53 5.18
C GLN A 280 32.04 7.90 5.72
N MET A 281 30.75 8.18 5.78
CA MET A 281 30.21 9.47 6.25
C MET A 281 30.43 9.67 7.75
N LEU A 282 30.27 8.63 8.57
CA LEU A 282 30.43 8.68 10.01
C LEU A 282 31.91 8.62 10.45
N GLY A 283 32.76 7.97 9.65
CA GLY A 283 34.12 7.65 10.01
C GLY A 283 34.23 6.51 11.03
N ALA A 284 35.45 6.04 11.26
CA ALA A 284 35.71 4.82 12.02
C ALA A 284 35.20 4.85 13.48
N GLU A 285 35.31 6.00 14.14
CA GLU A 285 34.91 6.14 15.54
C GLU A 285 33.40 6.05 15.73
N GLN A 286 32.64 6.86 15.00
CA GLN A 286 31.15 6.87 15.10
C GLN A 286 30.57 5.58 14.57
N TRP A 287 31.16 4.98 13.54
CA TRP A 287 30.74 3.67 13.04
C TRP A 287 30.96 2.56 14.08
N ALA A 288 32.10 2.58 14.83
CA ALA A 288 32.33 1.67 15.93
C ALA A 288 31.33 1.87 17.09
N GLN A 289 30.97 3.13 17.39
CA GLN A 289 29.92 3.43 18.38
C GLN A 289 28.55 2.88 17.96
N LEU A 290 28.19 3.06 16.71
CA LEU A 290 26.96 2.45 16.13
C LEU A 290 27.01 0.92 16.23
N ALA A 291 28.12 0.31 15.84
CA ALA A 291 28.31 -1.14 15.94
C ALA A 291 28.12 -1.63 17.39
N ASN A 292 28.65 -0.92 18.38
CA ASN A 292 28.47 -1.26 19.79
C ASN A 292 27.01 -1.09 20.26
N ALA A 293 26.26 -0.15 19.70
CA ALA A 293 24.83 0.02 20.00
C ALA A 293 23.95 -1.11 19.39
N LEU A 294 24.45 -1.79 18.36
CA LEU A 294 23.83 -2.97 17.76
C LEU A 294 24.21 -4.21 18.57
N GLY A 295 23.26 -5.07 18.87
CA GLY A 295 23.54 -6.34 19.56
C GLY A 295 24.43 -7.28 18.73
N PRO A 296 25.21 -8.20 19.36
CA PRO A 296 26.17 -9.07 18.65
C PRO A 296 25.57 -9.90 17.51
N ALA A 297 24.30 -10.28 17.62
CA ALA A 297 23.59 -11.01 16.56
C ALA A 297 23.36 -10.16 15.31
N VAL A 298 23.04 -8.87 15.48
CA VAL A 298 22.84 -7.91 14.40
C VAL A 298 24.16 -7.60 13.71
N GLN A 299 25.21 -7.34 14.49
CA GLN A 299 26.58 -7.12 13.97
C GLN A 299 27.03 -8.28 13.07
N ARG A 300 26.87 -9.54 13.53
CA ARG A 300 27.20 -10.72 12.73
C ARG A 300 26.40 -10.82 11.43
N LYS A 301 25.11 -10.47 11.47
CA LYS A 301 24.26 -10.47 10.26
C LYS A 301 24.71 -9.41 9.27
N LEU A 302 24.99 -8.19 9.72
CA LEU A 302 25.46 -7.11 8.86
C LEU A 302 26.84 -7.42 8.27
N GLY A 303 27.78 -7.95 9.08
CA GLY A 303 29.12 -8.38 8.61
C GLY A 303 29.07 -9.50 7.57
N ASN A 304 28.02 -10.34 7.60
CA ASN A 304 27.80 -11.39 6.61
C ASN A 304 26.85 -11.01 5.49
N PHE A 305 26.34 -9.77 5.45
CA PHE A 305 25.27 -9.37 4.53
C PHE A 305 25.70 -9.49 3.06
N ALA A 306 26.97 -9.21 2.73
CA ALA A 306 27.51 -9.40 1.38
C ALA A 306 27.34 -10.84 0.86
N ASN A 307 27.36 -11.83 1.77
CA ASN A 307 27.28 -13.26 1.45
C ASN A 307 25.92 -13.87 1.76
N ILE A 308 24.88 -13.05 2.03
CA ILE A 308 23.56 -13.52 2.48
C ILE A 308 22.91 -14.48 1.47
N ASN A 309 23.18 -14.29 0.20
CA ASN A 309 22.62 -15.07 -0.90
C ASN A 309 23.45 -16.32 -1.27
N GLN A 310 24.64 -16.51 -0.68
CA GLN A 310 25.54 -17.62 -1.01
C GLN A 310 25.26 -18.88 -0.19
N LYS A 311 24.38 -18.83 0.79
CA LYS A 311 24.10 -19.92 1.75
C LYS A 311 22.95 -20.86 1.32
N ARG A 312 22.63 -20.92 0.03
CA ARG A 312 21.64 -21.87 -0.51
C ARG A 312 22.28 -22.88 -1.45
#